data_ea7efd3e9a1aaae8c434c18dd2135714
#
_entry.id   ea7efd3e9a1aaae8c434c18dd2135714
#
_cell.length_a   1.000
_cell.length_b   1.000
_cell.length_c   1.000
_cell.angle_alpha   90.00
_cell.angle_beta   90.00
_cell.angle_gamma   90.00
#
_symmetry.space_group_name_H-M   'P 1'
#
loop_
_entity.id
_entity.type
_entity.pdbx_description
1 polymer ?
#
loop_
_entity_poly.entity_id
_entity_poly.type
_entity_poly.pdbx_seq_one_letter_code
_entity_poly.pdbx_strand_id
1 'polypeptide(L)'
;MVTITKTYPYKQKIVTFGGGTGHFSLLRGLVELNQPDLITAIVGTWDSGGSSGKLRTELGVLPPGDIRQCLLALMEDPKQRQVAQKLFEDRLIEVKGPLKGHSMGNLIAARLEQIYKGPDRGTEAERLLFRIRARVLPVSITQLNLMAKLEGGEEIDGESRIDLRGERRGFNPKQRINRIYFDANADPNPAVIQAISEAEMIVFSAGDLYTSLLPHLLVVGIKEAIEQSKATIILILNLMTKVGETDYFKASDYLKAFTYYLGEGSRINYMIVSSNGLDPEILKVYKKDRQQPVKVDNDLCKKIAPSLKIIKKPLAVYHIREHLFRHDSEKLAKSILELS
;
A
#
# COMPACT_ATOMS: atom_id res chain seq x y z
N MET A 1 12.28 -3.47 -36.53
CA MET A 1 12.14 -3.94 -35.12
C MET A 1 10.87 -4.77 -35.05
N VAL A 2 10.97 -6.07 -34.83
CA VAL A 2 9.79 -6.91 -34.60
C VAL A 2 9.31 -6.59 -33.19
N THR A 3 8.17 -5.91 -33.07
CA THR A 3 7.51 -5.66 -31.79
C THR A 3 6.95 -7.00 -31.34
N ILE A 4 7.68 -7.71 -30.49
CA ILE A 4 7.15 -8.91 -29.83
C ILE A 4 6.04 -8.41 -28.90
N THR A 5 4.79 -8.63 -29.30
CA THR A 5 3.64 -8.33 -28.47
C THR A 5 3.64 -9.33 -27.31
N LYS A 6 3.96 -8.88 -26.10
CA LYS A 6 3.90 -9.71 -24.89
C LYS A 6 2.45 -10.19 -24.72
N THR A 7 2.26 -11.49 -24.69
CA THR A 7 0.97 -12.11 -24.36
C THR A 7 0.86 -12.26 -22.85
N TYR A 8 -0.26 -11.83 -22.28
CA TYR A 8 -0.52 -11.94 -20.86
C TYR A 8 -1.46 -13.11 -20.60
N PRO A 9 -1.12 -14.01 -19.66
CA PRO A 9 -1.96 -15.16 -19.32
C PRO A 9 -3.29 -14.77 -18.67
N TYR A 10 -3.34 -13.60 -18.03
CA TYR A 10 -4.55 -13.11 -17.36
C TYR A 10 -4.99 -11.76 -17.92
N LYS A 11 -6.30 -11.51 -17.87
CA LYS A 11 -6.95 -10.29 -18.38
C LYS A 11 -8.08 -9.85 -17.45
N GLN A 12 -7.74 -9.61 -16.19
CA GLN A 12 -8.70 -9.27 -15.15
C GLN A 12 -8.59 -7.79 -14.78
N LYS A 13 -9.73 -7.13 -14.59
CA LYS A 13 -9.80 -5.76 -14.07
C LYS A 13 -9.53 -5.78 -12.58
N ILE A 14 -8.32 -5.39 -12.19
CA ILE A 14 -7.84 -5.43 -10.82
C ILE A 14 -7.65 -4.02 -10.29
N VAL A 15 -8.26 -3.75 -9.15
CA VAL A 15 -8.00 -2.57 -8.33
C VAL A 15 -7.20 -3.00 -7.11
N THR A 16 -6.09 -2.32 -6.84
CA THR A 16 -5.27 -2.58 -5.65
C THR A 16 -5.22 -1.36 -4.75
N PHE A 17 -5.31 -1.57 -3.44
CA PHE A 17 -5.13 -0.54 -2.42
C PHE A 17 -3.85 -0.78 -1.65
N GLY A 18 -3.07 0.27 -1.43
CA GLY A 18 -1.88 0.18 -0.61
C GLY A 18 -0.91 1.34 -0.78
N GLY A 19 0.27 1.15 -0.21
CA GLY A 19 1.42 2.03 -0.26
C GLY A 19 2.69 1.26 0.06
N GLY A 20 3.85 1.89 -0.12
CA GLY A 20 5.13 1.32 0.26
C GLY A 20 5.51 0.02 -0.46
N THR A 21 6.42 -0.72 0.18
CA THR A 21 7.11 -1.88 -0.44
C THR A 21 6.22 -3.12 -0.64
N GLY A 22 5.21 -3.31 0.19
CA GLY A 22 4.27 -4.43 0.02
C GLY A 22 3.41 -4.28 -1.22
N HIS A 23 2.91 -3.07 -1.46
CA HIS A 23 2.18 -2.73 -2.67
C HIS A 23 3.07 -2.81 -3.91
N PHE A 24 4.31 -2.30 -3.82
CA PHE A 24 5.31 -2.45 -4.88
C PHE A 24 5.48 -3.92 -5.29
N SER A 25 5.67 -4.83 -4.33
CA SER A 25 5.85 -6.27 -4.60
C SER A 25 4.65 -6.88 -5.31
N LEU A 26 3.42 -6.53 -4.89
CA LEU A 26 2.19 -6.96 -5.53
C LEU A 26 2.11 -6.48 -6.99
N LEU A 27 2.29 -5.18 -7.21
CA LEU A 27 2.19 -4.56 -8.53
C LEU A 27 3.23 -5.12 -9.49
N ARG A 28 4.45 -5.40 -9.02
CA ARG A 28 5.50 -6.06 -9.82
C ARG A 28 5.05 -7.40 -10.36
N GLY A 29 4.44 -8.24 -9.53
CA GLY A 29 3.93 -9.52 -9.99
C GLY A 29 2.74 -9.38 -10.94
N LEU A 30 1.82 -8.48 -10.62
CA LEU A 30 0.63 -8.27 -11.45
C LEU A 30 0.99 -7.79 -12.87
N VAL A 31 1.89 -6.82 -13.01
CA VAL A 31 2.26 -6.27 -14.34
C VAL A 31 2.98 -7.28 -15.24
N GLU A 32 3.56 -8.33 -14.66
CA GLU A 32 4.19 -9.41 -15.44
C GLU A 32 3.17 -10.45 -15.94
N LEU A 33 2.11 -10.70 -15.19
CA LEU A 33 1.16 -11.79 -15.44
C LEU A 33 -0.19 -11.33 -15.98
N ASN A 34 -0.67 -10.15 -15.60
CA ASN A 34 -1.95 -9.60 -16.04
C ASN A 34 -1.75 -8.49 -17.07
N GLN A 35 -2.74 -8.28 -17.95
CA GLN A 35 -2.70 -7.19 -18.92
C GLN A 35 -2.62 -5.84 -18.21
N PRO A 36 -1.57 -5.02 -18.43
CA PRO A 36 -1.31 -3.83 -17.62
C PRO A 36 -2.44 -2.79 -17.63
N ASP A 37 -3.09 -2.58 -18.77
CA ASP A 37 -4.21 -1.62 -18.90
C ASP A 37 -5.41 -1.95 -18.01
N LEU A 38 -5.48 -3.17 -17.48
CA LEU A 38 -6.53 -3.65 -16.58
C LEU A 38 -6.13 -3.57 -15.09
N ILE A 39 -4.94 -3.02 -14.80
CA ILE A 39 -4.46 -2.82 -13.44
C ILE A 39 -4.63 -1.36 -13.05
N THR A 40 -5.29 -1.12 -11.92
CA THR A 40 -5.39 0.21 -11.30
C THR A 40 -4.85 0.13 -9.88
N ALA A 41 -3.77 0.86 -9.60
CA ALA A 41 -3.20 1.02 -8.27
C ALA A 41 -3.78 2.28 -7.60
N ILE A 42 -4.44 2.12 -6.47
CA ILE A 42 -4.97 3.22 -5.64
C ILE A 42 -4.00 3.45 -4.49
N VAL A 43 -3.59 4.70 -4.33
CA VAL A 43 -2.49 5.10 -3.45
C VAL A 43 -2.95 6.14 -2.44
N GLY A 44 -2.45 6.03 -1.21
CA GLY A 44 -2.71 6.99 -0.14
C GLY A 44 -2.06 8.36 -0.38
N THR A 45 -2.66 9.40 0.18
CA THR A 45 -2.26 10.81 -0.01
C THR A 45 -2.00 11.54 1.30
N TRP A 46 -1.65 10.84 2.37
CA TRP A 46 -1.45 11.35 3.73
C TRP A 46 -0.03 11.14 4.28
N ASP A 47 0.91 10.60 3.50
CA ASP A 47 2.32 10.50 3.91
C ASP A 47 2.85 11.87 4.37
N SER A 48 3.35 11.92 5.60
CA SER A 48 3.89 13.13 6.21
C SER A 48 5.40 13.03 6.48
N GLY A 49 6.03 11.94 6.02
CA GLY A 49 7.43 11.64 6.30
C GLY A 49 8.42 12.16 5.26
N GLY A 50 9.66 12.32 5.68
CA GLY A 50 10.83 12.53 4.82
C GLY A 50 10.69 13.61 3.74
N SER A 51 11.04 13.28 2.51
CA SER A 51 10.98 14.18 1.35
C SER A 51 9.54 14.49 0.93
N SER A 52 8.63 13.51 1.02
CA SER A 52 7.20 13.68 0.66
C SER A 52 6.54 14.70 1.58
N GLY A 53 6.72 14.58 2.89
CA GLY A 53 6.14 15.50 3.86
C GLY A 53 6.66 16.93 3.72
N LYS A 54 7.96 17.12 3.42
CA LYS A 54 8.52 18.45 3.16
C LYS A 54 7.90 19.09 1.93
N LEU A 55 7.84 18.38 0.80
CA LEU A 55 7.25 18.90 -0.44
C LEU A 55 5.77 19.23 -0.27
N ARG A 56 5.04 18.39 0.46
CA ARG A 56 3.65 18.67 0.83
C ARG A 56 3.51 20.01 1.56
N THR A 57 4.37 20.26 2.56
CA THR A 57 4.31 21.50 3.36
C THR A 57 4.81 22.72 2.59
N GLU A 58 5.88 22.60 1.82
CA GLU A 58 6.55 23.72 1.16
C GLU A 58 5.89 24.10 -0.17
N LEU A 59 5.39 23.13 -0.93
CA LEU A 59 4.85 23.33 -2.27
C LEU A 59 3.31 23.18 -2.36
N GLY A 60 2.66 22.71 -1.30
CA GLY A 60 1.22 22.47 -1.30
C GLY A 60 0.76 21.33 -2.20
N VAL A 61 1.65 20.38 -2.52
CA VAL A 61 1.36 19.20 -3.36
C VAL A 61 1.01 17.98 -2.51
N LEU A 62 0.38 16.96 -3.12
CA LEU A 62 0.20 15.68 -2.45
C LEU A 62 1.56 14.96 -2.28
N PRO A 63 1.71 14.12 -1.23
CA PRO A 63 2.95 13.39 -1.00
C PRO A 63 3.24 12.40 -2.14
N PRO A 64 4.35 12.58 -2.89
CA PRO A 64 4.57 11.82 -4.13
C PRO A 64 5.21 10.45 -3.93
N GLY A 65 5.64 10.10 -2.71
CA GLY A 65 6.47 8.92 -2.44
C GLY A 65 5.85 7.61 -2.91
N ASP A 66 4.64 7.32 -2.49
CA ASP A 66 3.95 6.07 -2.81
C ASP A 66 3.46 6.01 -4.26
N ILE A 67 3.01 7.15 -4.82
CA ILE A 67 2.67 7.27 -6.25
C ILE A 67 3.86 6.88 -7.10
N ARG A 68 5.02 7.47 -6.83
CA ARG A 68 6.28 7.17 -7.51
C ARG A 68 6.65 5.68 -7.42
N GLN A 69 6.52 5.07 -6.24
CA GLN A 69 6.80 3.65 -6.06
C GLN A 69 5.88 2.77 -6.90
N CYS A 70 4.59 3.09 -6.98
CA CYS A 70 3.64 2.37 -7.83
C CYS A 70 3.97 2.52 -9.32
N LEU A 71 4.32 3.73 -9.76
CA LEU A 71 4.75 3.95 -11.15
C LEU A 71 5.99 3.12 -11.51
N LEU A 72 7.00 3.10 -10.63
CA LEU A 72 8.19 2.25 -10.83
C LEU A 72 7.83 0.75 -10.88
N ALA A 73 6.96 0.29 -9.99
CA ALA A 73 6.54 -1.10 -9.95
C ALA A 73 5.84 -1.53 -11.25
N LEU A 74 5.06 -0.64 -11.86
CA LEU A 74 4.23 -0.90 -13.03
C LEU A 74 4.95 -0.69 -14.36
N MET A 75 6.21 -0.25 -14.37
CA MET A 75 7.02 -0.20 -15.61
C MET A 75 7.27 -1.61 -16.15
N GLU A 76 6.84 -1.86 -17.39
CA GLU A 76 6.93 -3.17 -18.04
C GLU A 76 8.36 -3.48 -18.49
N ASP A 77 9.06 -2.50 -19.12
CA ASP A 77 10.43 -2.68 -19.59
C ASP A 77 11.43 -2.70 -18.42
N PRO A 78 12.16 -3.81 -18.21
CA PRO A 78 13.14 -3.92 -17.11
C PRO A 78 14.29 -2.91 -17.20
N LYS A 79 14.72 -2.56 -18.42
CA LYS A 79 15.83 -1.61 -18.63
C LYS A 79 15.36 -0.20 -18.29
N GLN A 80 14.19 0.19 -18.82
CA GLN A 80 13.58 1.48 -18.51
C GLN A 80 13.36 1.61 -16.99
N ARG A 81 12.81 0.58 -16.35
CA ARG A 81 12.60 0.55 -14.90
C ARG A 81 13.90 0.72 -14.13
N GLN A 82 14.97 0.02 -14.52
CA GLN A 82 16.27 0.14 -13.83
C GLN A 82 16.83 1.56 -13.90
N VAL A 83 16.71 2.22 -15.05
CA VAL A 83 17.15 3.62 -15.23
C VAL A 83 16.27 4.56 -14.41
N ALA A 84 14.93 4.39 -14.50
CA ALA A 84 13.98 5.20 -13.75
C ALA A 84 14.14 5.02 -12.24
N GLN A 85 14.39 3.81 -11.76
CA GLN A 85 14.63 3.54 -10.36
C GLN A 85 15.86 4.29 -9.85
N LYS A 86 16.99 4.23 -10.57
CA LYS A 86 18.19 4.99 -10.20
C LYS A 86 17.92 6.48 -10.15
N LEU A 87 17.23 7.04 -11.16
CA LEU A 87 16.88 8.46 -11.20
C LEU A 87 15.93 8.85 -10.07
N PHE A 88 14.89 8.05 -9.83
CA PHE A 88 13.85 8.39 -8.87
C PHE A 88 14.29 8.22 -7.42
N GLU A 89 15.16 7.25 -7.14
CA GLU A 89 15.68 6.98 -5.80
C GLU A 89 16.90 7.84 -5.47
N ASP A 90 17.51 8.48 -6.49
CA ASP A 90 18.64 9.38 -6.29
C ASP A 90 18.24 10.51 -5.35
N ARG A 91 18.99 10.66 -4.27
CA ARG A 91 18.78 11.71 -3.28
C ARG A 91 19.88 12.76 -3.40
N LEU A 92 19.46 13.99 -3.49
CA LEU A 92 20.35 15.15 -3.54
C LEU A 92 21.02 15.38 -2.17
N ILE A 93 21.93 14.47 -1.80
CA ILE A 93 22.60 14.50 -0.47
C ILE A 93 23.72 15.54 -0.45
N GLU A 94 24.45 15.69 -1.55
CA GLU A 94 25.63 16.54 -1.66
C GLU A 94 25.29 18.02 -1.93
N VAL A 95 24.05 18.32 -2.30
CA VAL A 95 23.64 19.71 -2.54
C VAL A 95 23.37 20.44 -1.22
N LYS A 96 23.58 21.75 -1.22
CA LYS A 96 23.24 22.63 -0.10
C LYS A 96 21.87 23.29 -0.36
N GLY A 97 21.18 23.71 0.73
CA GLY A 97 19.92 24.43 0.65
C GLY A 97 18.67 23.55 0.61
N PRO A 98 17.53 24.09 0.16
CA PRO A 98 16.21 23.43 0.28
C PRO A 98 16.11 22.09 -0.43
N LEU A 99 16.85 21.89 -1.51
CA LEU A 99 16.81 20.62 -2.27
C LEU A 99 17.50 19.44 -1.58
N LYS A 100 18.28 19.70 -0.52
CA LYS A 100 19.04 18.65 0.16
C LYS A 100 18.14 17.55 0.72
N GLY A 101 18.44 16.31 0.34
CA GLY A 101 17.76 15.10 0.83
C GLY A 101 16.46 14.77 0.09
N HIS A 102 15.97 15.61 -0.82
CA HIS A 102 14.88 15.25 -1.70
C HIS A 102 15.30 14.20 -2.71
N SER A 103 14.40 13.26 -3.03
CA SER A 103 14.63 12.36 -4.16
C SER A 103 14.24 13.07 -5.46
N MET A 104 14.99 12.82 -6.53
CA MET A 104 14.69 13.42 -7.84
C MET A 104 13.28 13.06 -8.32
N GLY A 105 12.82 11.83 -8.11
CA GLY A 105 11.47 11.42 -8.48
C GLY A 105 10.39 12.22 -7.75
N ASN A 106 10.56 12.52 -6.46
CA ASN A 106 9.60 13.33 -5.73
C ASN A 106 9.55 14.78 -6.25
N LEU A 107 10.69 15.33 -6.67
CA LEU A 107 10.72 16.67 -7.27
C LEU A 107 10.03 16.71 -8.63
N ILE A 108 10.22 15.68 -9.46
CA ILE A 108 9.54 15.54 -10.76
C ILE A 108 8.02 15.47 -10.55
N ALA A 109 7.55 14.57 -9.66
CA ALA A 109 6.13 14.41 -9.37
C ALA A 109 5.49 15.70 -8.84
N ALA A 110 6.12 16.35 -7.85
CA ALA A 110 5.64 17.62 -7.31
C ALA A 110 5.55 18.72 -8.39
N ARG A 111 6.55 18.77 -9.28
CA ARG A 111 6.54 19.76 -10.37
C ARG A 111 5.45 19.49 -11.41
N LEU A 112 5.21 18.21 -11.75
CA LEU A 112 4.14 17.83 -12.66
C LEU A 112 2.76 18.17 -12.07
N GLU A 113 2.54 17.92 -10.78
CA GLU A 113 1.30 18.31 -10.11
C GLU A 113 1.03 19.82 -10.21
N GLN A 114 2.06 20.66 -9.98
CA GLN A 114 1.94 22.12 -10.12
C GLN A 114 1.66 22.56 -11.56
N ILE A 115 2.36 21.96 -12.55
CA ILE A 115 2.19 22.30 -13.97
C ILE A 115 0.76 21.94 -14.45
N TYR A 116 0.28 20.77 -14.09
CA TYR A 116 -1.02 20.25 -14.52
C TYR A 116 -2.18 20.66 -13.57
N LYS A 117 -1.88 21.42 -12.50
CA LYS A 117 -2.86 22.01 -11.58
C LYS A 117 -3.81 20.99 -10.98
N GLY A 118 -3.27 19.88 -10.49
CA GLY A 118 -4.03 18.87 -9.78
C GLY A 118 -3.24 17.55 -9.61
N PRO A 119 -3.43 16.87 -8.50
CA PRO A 119 -2.68 15.65 -8.18
C PRO A 119 -3.00 14.49 -9.13
N ASP A 120 -4.25 14.34 -9.51
CA ASP A 120 -4.72 13.35 -10.48
C ASP A 120 -4.10 13.58 -11.86
N ARG A 121 -4.09 14.84 -12.32
CA ARG A 121 -3.52 15.24 -13.61
C ARG A 121 -1.99 15.15 -13.60
N GLY A 122 -1.34 15.53 -12.50
CA GLY A 122 0.10 15.41 -12.32
C GLY A 122 0.54 13.94 -12.37
N THR A 123 -0.16 13.06 -11.66
CA THR A 123 0.09 11.61 -11.68
C THR A 123 -0.12 11.01 -13.07
N GLU A 124 -1.18 11.43 -13.78
CA GLU A 124 -1.43 10.98 -15.17
C GLU A 124 -0.34 11.46 -16.11
N ALA A 125 0.13 12.70 -15.98
CA ALA A 125 1.24 13.22 -16.77
C ALA A 125 2.53 12.43 -16.52
N GLU A 126 2.82 12.07 -15.28
CA GLU A 126 3.98 11.23 -14.92
C GLU A 126 3.85 9.83 -15.51
N ARG A 127 2.67 9.21 -15.41
CA ARG A 127 2.35 7.91 -16.02
C ARG A 127 2.62 7.91 -17.55
N LEU A 128 2.15 8.95 -18.25
CA LEU A 128 2.35 9.11 -19.69
C LEU A 128 3.82 9.36 -20.04
N LEU A 129 4.52 10.20 -19.28
CA LEU A 129 5.95 10.49 -19.49
C LEU A 129 6.79 9.20 -19.45
N PHE A 130 6.47 8.28 -18.53
CA PHE A 130 7.17 7.01 -18.40
C PHE A 130 6.50 5.85 -19.17
N ARG A 131 5.51 6.12 -20.01
CA ARG A 131 4.81 5.16 -20.88
C ARG A 131 4.27 3.94 -20.11
N ILE A 132 3.76 4.17 -18.93
CA ILE A 132 3.16 3.12 -18.09
C ILE A 132 1.71 2.93 -18.55
N ARG A 133 1.33 1.68 -18.87
CA ARG A 133 -0.02 1.35 -19.35
C ARG A 133 -1.02 1.24 -18.20
N ALA A 134 -0.60 0.66 -17.07
CA ALA A 134 -1.42 0.57 -15.88
C ALA A 134 -1.75 1.94 -15.29
N ARG A 135 -2.87 2.04 -14.57
CA ARG A 135 -3.31 3.30 -13.94
C ARG A 135 -2.78 3.40 -12.51
N VAL A 136 -2.38 4.59 -12.12
CA VAL A 136 -2.07 4.95 -10.72
C VAL A 136 -2.94 6.13 -10.33
N LEU A 137 -3.74 5.99 -9.29
CA LEU A 137 -4.70 6.99 -8.86
C LEU A 137 -4.46 7.36 -7.39
N PRO A 138 -4.26 8.64 -7.06
CA PRO A 138 -4.39 9.09 -5.68
C PRO A 138 -5.82 8.85 -5.22
N VAL A 139 -6.01 8.27 -4.03
CA VAL A 139 -7.35 7.93 -3.51
C VAL A 139 -8.20 9.17 -3.25
N SER A 140 -7.56 10.25 -2.83
CA SER A 140 -8.15 11.56 -2.58
C SER A 140 -7.38 12.64 -3.30
N ILE A 141 -8.07 13.71 -3.67
CA ILE A 141 -7.48 14.93 -4.24
C ILE A 141 -7.27 16.02 -3.18
N THR A 142 -7.64 15.74 -1.94
CA THR A 142 -7.52 16.64 -0.79
C THR A 142 -6.21 16.38 -0.04
N GLN A 143 -5.57 17.42 0.45
CA GLN A 143 -4.49 17.27 1.42
C GLN A 143 -5.07 16.84 2.77
N LEU A 144 -4.66 15.69 3.25
CA LEU A 144 -5.20 15.08 4.46
C LEU A 144 -4.08 14.86 5.49
N ASN A 145 -4.41 15.05 6.74
CA ASN A 145 -3.53 14.68 7.83
C ASN A 145 -4.13 13.51 8.61
N LEU A 146 -3.37 12.43 8.72
CA LEU A 146 -3.82 11.22 9.39
C LEU A 146 -3.62 11.37 10.90
N MET A 147 -4.69 11.14 11.65
CA MET A 147 -4.75 11.18 13.10
C MET A 147 -4.96 9.77 13.65
N ALA A 148 -4.38 9.45 14.79
CA ALA A 148 -4.68 8.22 15.52
C ALA A 148 -5.04 8.55 16.97
N LYS A 149 -6.09 7.88 17.48
CA LYS A 149 -6.45 7.89 18.89
C LYS A 149 -6.10 6.56 19.53
N LEU A 150 -5.36 6.58 20.62
CA LEU A 150 -4.97 5.39 21.38
C LEU A 150 -6.07 5.00 22.37
N GLU A 151 -6.04 3.74 22.84
CA GLU A 151 -6.98 3.23 23.87
C GLU A 151 -6.95 4.08 25.17
N GLY A 152 -5.81 4.66 25.52
CA GLY A 152 -5.65 5.59 26.65
C GLY A 152 -6.17 7.00 26.44
N GLY A 153 -6.73 7.30 25.25
CA GLY A 153 -7.27 8.62 24.90
C GLY A 153 -6.24 9.60 24.29
N GLU A 154 -4.95 9.28 24.31
CA GLU A 154 -3.90 10.07 23.65
C GLU A 154 -4.15 10.12 22.15
N GLU A 155 -3.91 11.30 21.55
CA GLU A 155 -4.00 11.50 20.10
C GLU A 155 -2.62 11.71 19.50
N ILE A 156 -2.41 11.12 18.32
CA ILE A 156 -1.18 11.25 17.54
C ILE A 156 -1.53 11.92 16.23
N ASP A 157 -0.84 13.00 15.95
CA ASP A 157 -1.01 13.83 14.76
C ASP A 157 0.09 13.52 13.74
N GLY A 158 -0.31 13.12 12.55
CA GLY A 158 0.55 12.86 11.41
C GLY A 158 0.94 11.39 11.21
N GLU A 159 0.86 10.94 9.96
CA GLU A 159 1.14 9.58 9.53
C GLU A 159 2.53 9.10 10.02
N SER A 160 3.60 9.87 9.78
CA SER A 160 4.95 9.46 10.15
C SER A 160 5.14 9.32 11.66
N ARG A 161 4.38 10.09 12.47
CA ARG A 161 4.39 9.95 13.93
C ARG A 161 3.66 8.70 14.40
N ILE A 162 2.65 8.26 13.66
CA ILE A 162 1.94 7.00 13.91
C ILE A 162 2.84 5.84 13.50
N ASP A 163 3.43 5.89 12.30
CA ASP A 163 4.34 4.89 11.75
C ASP A 163 5.55 4.64 12.64
N LEU A 164 6.25 5.70 13.05
CA LEU A 164 7.45 5.64 13.89
C LEU A 164 7.15 5.58 15.40
N ARG A 165 5.89 5.39 15.79
CA ARG A 165 5.49 5.37 17.19
C ARG A 165 6.26 4.36 18.02
N GLY A 166 6.55 3.19 17.44
CA GLY A 166 7.30 2.12 18.10
C GLY A 166 8.75 2.47 18.47
N GLU A 167 9.32 3.51 17.85
CA GLU A 167 10.69 3.99 18.09
C GLU A 167 10.76 5.05 19.19
N ARG A 168 9.61 5.57 19.65
CA ARG A 168 9.58 6.63 20.66
C ARG A 168 10.06 6.15 22.02
N ARG A 169 10.79 7.01 22.71
CA ARG A 169 11.17 6.76 24.11
C ARG A 169 9.91 6.64 24.98
N GLY A 170 9.83 5.56 25.74
CA GLY A 170 8.66 5.28 26.61
C GLY A 170 7.50 4.62 25.87
N PHE A 171 7.68 4.17 24.64
CA PHE A 171 6.65 3.42 23.90
C PHE A 171 6.12 2.23 24.70
N ASN A 172 4.79 2.15 24.80
CA ASN A 172 4.09 1.05 25.46
C ASN A 172 3.33 0.21 24.41
N PRO A 173 3.77 -1.03 24.12
CA PRO A 173 3.11 -1.88 23.11
C PRO A 173 1.70 -2.36 23.53
N LYS A 174 1.32 -2.20 24.80
CA LYS A 174 -0.04 -2.53 25.27
C LYS A 174 -1.05 -1.41 24.97
N GLN A 175 -0.58 -0.20 24.72
CA GLN A 175 -1.44 0.93 24.38
C GLN A 175 -1.70 0.90 22.87
N ARG A 176 -2.78 0.25 22.46
CA ARG A 176 -3.12 0.04 21.04
C ARG A 176 -3.73 1.29 20.40
N ILE A 177 -3.66 1.34 19.06
CA ILE A 177 -4.44 2.30 18.28
C ILE A 177 -5.90 1.85 18.36
N ASN A 178 -6.75 2.73 18.89
CA ASN A 178 -8.19 2.49 18.98
C ASN A 178 -8.89 2.82 17.67
N ARG A 179 -8.56 3.99 17.09
CA ARG A 179 -9.09 4.41 15.80
C ARG A 179 -8.15 5.38 15.09
N ILE A 180 -8.29 5.45 13.78
CA ILE A 180 -7.69 6.48 12.93
C ILE A 180 -8.80 7.31 12.27
N TYR A 181 -8.46 8.55 11.91
CA TYR A 181 -9.36 9.47 11.22
C TYR A 181 -8.53 10.56 10.51
N PHE A 182 -9.14 11.31 9.61
CA PHE A 182 -8.54 12.51 9.03
C PHE A 182 -8.99 13.75 9.77
N ASP A 183 -8.13 14.76 9.79
CA ASP A 183 -8.40 16.08 10.39
C ASP A 183 -9.36 16.93 9.53
N ALA A 184 -9.60 16.53 8.28
CA ALA A 184 -10.49 17.19 7.33
C ALA A 184 -11.33 16.17 6.56
N ASN A 185 -12.34 16.68 5.84
CA ASN A 185 -13.12 15.83 4.94
C ASN A 185 -12.25 15.37 3.76
N ALA A 186 -12.21 14.06 3.54
CA ALA A 186 -11.41 13.43 2.50
C ALA A 186 -12.25 13.25 1.23
N ASP A 187 -12.19 14.22 0.32
CA ASP A 187 -12.91 14.12 -0.95
C ASP A 187 -12.25 13.05 -1.84
N PRO A 188 -13.04 12.13 -2.40
CA PRO A 188 -12.52 11.06 -3.24
C PRO A 188 -12.05 11.60 -4.58
N ASN A 189 -11.09 10.93 -5.19
CA ASN A 189 -10.84 11.07 -6.61
C ASN A 189 -11.98 10.32 -7.36
N PRO A 190 -12.79 11.00 -8.21
CA PRO A 190 -13.92 10.35 -8.90
C PRO A 190 -13.50 9.15 -9.75
N ALA A 191 -12.29 9.17 -10.33
CA ALA A 191 -11.75 8.07 -11.12
C ALA A 191 -11.52 6.80 -10.28
N VAL A 192 -11.32 6.93 -8.95
CA VAL A 192 -11.20 5.80 -8.04
C VAL A 192 -12.55 5.12 -7.84
N ILE A 193 -13.62 5.89 -7.62
CA ILE A 193 -14.98 5.35 -7.49
C ILE A 193 -15.37 4.57 -8.75
N GLN A 194 -15.09 5.13 -9.92
CA GLN A 194 -15.33 4.45 -11.19
C GLN A 194 -14.51 3.15 -11.30
N ALA A 195 -13.22 3.18 -10.98
CA ALA A 195 -12.35 1.99 -11.06
C ALA A 195 -12.86 0.87 -10.13
N ILE A 196 -13.31 1.20 -8.92
CA ILE A 196 -13.91 0.24 -7.97
C ILE A 196 -15.18 -0.40 -8.56
N SER A 197 -16.06 0.40 -9.18
CA SER A 197 -17.31 -0.10 -9.74
C SER A 197 -17.11 -1.05 -10.92
N GLU A 198 -16.02 -0.88 -11.67
CA GLU A 198 -15.67 -1.70 -12.83
C GLU A 198 -14.77 -2.89 -12.49
N ALA A 199 -14.29 -3.00 -11.25
CA ALA A 199 -13.34 -4.01 -10.84
C ALA A 199 -13.96 -5.42 -10.82
N GLU A 200 -13.19 -6.42 -11.24
CA GLU A 200 -13.47 -7.84 -11.01
C GLU A 200 -12.83 -8.33 -9.71
N MET A 201 -11.71 -7.71 -9.34
CA MET A 201 -11.00 -7.95 -8.10
C MET A 201 -10.59 -6.64 -7.42
N ILE A 202 -10.78 -6.59 -6.11
CA ILE A 202 -10.28 -5.54 -5.22
C ILE A 202 -9.29 -6.18 -4.25
N VAL A 203 -8.04 -5.73 -4.28
CA VAL A 203 -6.95 -6.32 -3.50
C VAL A 203 -6.38 -5.29 -2.53
N PHE A 204 -6.50 -5.54 -1.24
CA PHE A 204 -5.73 -4.82 -0.23
C PHE A 204 -4.36 -5.49 -0.10
N SER A 205 -3.31 -4.75 -0.46
CA SER A 205 -1.93 -5.26 -0.45
C SER A 205 -1.44 -5.53 0.99
N ALA A 206 -0.32 -6.22 1.13
CA ALA A 206 0.41 -6.16 2.38
C ALA A 206 0.96 -4.75 2.58
N GLY A 207 0.90 -4.23 3.79
CA GLY A 207 1.33 -2.88 4.15
C GLY A 207 1.02 -2.57 5.61
N ASP A 208 1.45 -1.43 6.08
CA ASP A 208 1.18 -0.99 7.45
C ASP A 208 -0.32 -0.75 7.62
N LEU A 209 -0.89 -1.41 8.62
CA LEU A 209 -2.35 -1.53 8.74
C LEU A 209 -3.03 -0.17 8.90
N TYR A 210 -2.55 0.62 9.86
CA TYR A 210 -3.17 1.89 10.24
C TYR A 210 -2.65 3.09 9.45
N THR A 211 -1.48 2.99 8.83
CA THR A 211 -0.88 4.09 8.07
C THR A 211 -0.98 3.92 6.56
N SER A 212 -1.02 2.68 6.03
CA SER A 212 -1.02 2.45 4.59
C SER A 212 -2.31 1.82 4.04
N LEU A 213 -3.09 1.08 4.84
CA LEU A 213 -4.23 0.31 4.31
C LEU A 213 -5.58 0.88 4.73
N LEU A 214 -5.86 0.91 6.03
CA LEU A 214 -7.16 1.34 6.55
C LEU A 214 -7.53 2.79 6.22
N PRO A 215 -6.58 3.75 6.12
CA PRO A 215 -6.95 5.12 5.81
C PRO A 215 -7.66 5.30 4.46
N HIS A 216 -7.45 4.39 3.48
CA HIS A 216 -8.21 4.43 2.23
C HIS A 216 -9.72 4.35 2.47
N LEU A 217 -10.16 3.60 3.48
CA LEU A 217 -11.56 3.40 3.83
C LEU A 217 -12.19 4.59 4.56
N LEU A 218 -11.38 5.58 4.95
CA LEU A 218 -11.83 6.84 5.54
C LEU A 218 -12.18 7.90 4.49
N VAL A 219 -11.77 7.70 3.23
CA VAL A 219 -12.10 8.60 2.13
C VAL A 219 -13.56 8.43 1.75
N VAL A 220 -14.28 9.55 1.64
CA VAL A 220 -15.73 9.59 1.39
C VAL A 220 -16.09 8.76 0.15
N GLY A 221 -17.09 7.91 0.28
CA GLY A 221 -17.63 7.10 -0.83
C GLY A 221 -16.82 5.86 -1.19
N ILE A 222 -15.59 5.68 -0.69
CA ILE A 222 -14.76 4.50 -1.02
C ILE A 222 -15.36 3.22 -0.44
N LYS A 223 -15.73 3.24 0.83
CA LYS A 223 -16.36 2.11 1.52
C LYS A 223 -17.67 1.70 0.83
N GLU A 224 -18.51 2.66 0.53
CA GLU A 224 -19.80 2.47 -0.16
C GLU A 224 -19.60 1.91 -1.57
N ALA A 225 -18.60 2.40 -2.31
CA ALA A 225 -18.27 1.89 -3.64
C ALA A 225 -17.78 0.43 -3.59
N ILE A 226 -16.96 0.07 -2.61
CA ILE A 226 -16.51 -1.31 -2.39
C ILE A 226 -17.68 -2.22 -2.03
N GLU A 227 -18.58 -1.77 -1.16
CA GLU A 227 -19.78 -2.53 -0.74
C GLU A 227 -20.70 -2.80 -1.93
N GLN A 228 -20.93 -1.80 -2.78
CA GLN A 228 -21.80 -1.91 -3.96
C GLN A 228 -21.16 -2.68 -5.12
N SER A 229 -19.83 -2.80 -5.15
CA SER A 229 -19.13 -3.50 -6.23
C SER A 229 -19.43 -5.00 -6.20
N LYS A 230 -19.31 -5.67 -7.36
CA LYS A 230 -19.41 -7.14 -7.47
C LYS A 230 -18.03 -7.82 -7.38
N ALA A 231 -16.98 -7.03 -7.21
CA ALA A 231 -15.61 -7.53 -7.22
C ALA A 231 -15.35 -8.53 -6.10
N THR A 232 -14.47 -9.48 -6.35
CA THR A 232 -13.90 -10.35 -5.33
C THR A 232 -12.93 -9.54 -4.47
N ILE A 233 -13.18 -9.47 -3.16
CA ILE A 233 -12.36 -8.71 -2.21
C ILE A 233 -11.32 -9.63 -1.57
N ILE A 234 -10.05 -9.26 -1.71
CA ILE A 234 -8.89 -10.04 -1.29
C ILE A 234 -8.04 -9.20 -0.33
N LEU A 235 -7.74 -9.76 0.84
CA LEU A 235 -6.81 -9.19 1.81
C LEU A 235 -5.51 -9.99 1.82
N ILE A 236 -4.37 -9.32 1.62
CA ILE A 236 -3.05 -9.95 1.76
C ILE A 236 -2.55 -9.69 3.18
N LEU A 237 -2.33 -10.77 3.93
CA LEU A 237 -1.86 -10.65 5.30
C LEU A 237 -0.35 -10.35 5.33
N ASN A 238 0.05 -9.44 6.20
CA ASN A 238 1.45 -9.13 6.44
C ASN A 238 2.22 -10.37 6.93
N LEU A 239 3.49 -10.49 6.54
CA LEU A 239 4.37 -11.56 7.02
C LEU A 239 4.74 -11.36 8.49
N MET A 240 5.00 -10.12 8.88
CA MET A 240 5.46 -9.72 10.21
C MET A 240 4.53 -8.65 10.81
N THR A 241 4.48 -8.59 12.12
CA THR A 241 3.83 -7.49 12.83
C THR A 241 4.67 -6.21 12.70
N LYS A 242 4.02 -5.06 12.80
CA LYS A 242 4.65 -3.74 12.83
C LYS A 242 4.64 -3.20 14.26
N VAL A 243 5.81 -2.87 14.78
CA VAL A 243 5.92 -2.27 16.12
C VAL A 243 5.27 -0.89 16.13
N GLY A 244 4.41 -0.67 17.10
CA GLY A 244 3.66 0.58 17.23
C GLY A 244 2.29 0.57 16.55
N GLU A 245 2.05 -0.34 15.60
CA GLU A 245 0.75 -0.47 14.94
C GLU A 245 0.05 -1.80 15.28
N THR A 246 0.72 -2.91 15.03
CA THR A 246 0.14 -4.26 15.10
C THR A 246 0.89 -5.17 16.06
N ASP A 247 1.37 -4.62 17.18
CA ASP A 247 2.03 -5.40 18.22
C ASP A 247 1.16 -6.58 18.66
N TYR A 248 1.72 -7.79 18.56
CA TYR A 248 1.06 -9.06 18.93
C TYR A 248 -0.19 -9.43 18.11
N PHE A 249 -0.49 -8.74 17.02
CA PHE A 249 -1.67 -9.04 16.17
C PHE A 249 -1.55 -10.42 15.53
N LYS A 250 -2.73 -11.06 15.44
CA LYS A 250 -2.97 -12.26 14.66
C LYS A 250 -3.82 -11.92 13.43
N ALA A 251 -4.02 -12.87 12.54
CA ALA A 251 -4.85 -12.69 11.35
C ALA A 251 -6.26 -12.19 11.69
N SER A 252 -6.86 -12.70 12.78
CA SER A 252 -8.16 -12.26 13.25
C SER A 252 -8.20 -10.80 13.68
N ASP A 253 -7.10 -10.23 14.19
CA ASP A 253 -7.03 -8.82 14.58
C ASP A 253 -7.00 -7.89 13.37
N TYR A 254 -6.24 -8.28 12.31
CA TYR A 254 -6.30 -7.58 11.02
C TYR A 254 -7.71 -7.62 10.43
N LEU A 255 -8.34 -8.79 10.45
CA LEU A 255 -9.69 -8.96 9.93
C LEU A 255 -10.71 -8.11 10.69
N LYS A 256 -10.64 -8.06 12.03
CA LYS A 256 -11.48 -7.17 12.85
C LYS A 256 -11.31 -5.71 12.48
N ALA A 257 -10.05 -5.25 12.31
CA ALA A 257 -9.78 -3.88 11.92
C ALA A 257 -10.38 -3.57 10.54
N PHE A 258 -10.18 -4.42 9.55
CA PHE A 258 -10.80 -4.24 8.24
C PHE A 258 -12.32 -4.23 8.30
N THR A 259 -12.95 -5.18 9.03
CA THR A 259 -14.40 -5.24 9.19
C THR A 259 -14.96 -3.99 9.87
N TYR A 260 -14.25 -3.45 10.87
CA TYR A 260 -14.65 -2.21 11.54
C TYR A 260 -14.72 -1.01 10.57
N TYR A 261 -13.71 -0.85 9.68
CA TYR A 261 -13.65 0.28 8.75
C TYR A 261 -14.48 0.07 7.48
N LEU A 262 -14.63 -1.16 6.99
CA LEU A 262 -15.51 -1.49 5.86
C LEU A 262 -17.00 -1.45 6.25
N GLY A 263 -17.33 -1.66 7.53
CA GLY A 263 -18.68 -1.74 8.05
C GLY A 263 -19.14 -3.17 8.33
N GLU A 264 -20.17 -3.29 9.19
CA GLU A 264 -20.78 -4.57 9.53
C GLU A 264 -21.38 -5.22 8.28
N GLY A 265 -21.15 -6.53 8.11
CA GLY A 265 -21.60 -7.27 6.92
C GLY A 265 -20.69 -7.16 5.70
N SER A 266 -19.55 -6.44 5.82
CA SER A 266 -18.57 -6.34 4.75
C SER A 266 -18.06 -7.73 4.35
N ARG A 267 -17.97 -7.95 3.03
CA ARG A 267 -17.49 -9.22 2.50
C ARG A 267 -16.01 -9.13 2.16
N ILE A 268 -15.18 -9.79 2.95
CA ILE A 268 -13.82 -10.15 2.53
C ILE A 268 -13.90 -11.60 2.06
N ASN A 269 -13.72 -11.84 0.76
CA ASN A 269 -13.88 -13.17 0.17
C ASN A 269 -12.67 -14.06 0.47
N TYR A 270 -11.48 -13.50 0.36
CA TYR A 270 -10.24 -14.24 0.54
C TYR A 270 -9.24 -13.49 1.42
N MET A 271 -8.50 -14.25 2.22
CA MET A 271 -7.29 -13.78 2.89
C MET A 271 -6.12 -14.65 2.42
N ILE A 272 -5.13 -14.02 1.81
CA ILE A 272 -3.90 -14.71 1.35
C ILE A 272 -2.86 -14.61 2.45
N VAL A 273 -2.30 -15.76 2.84
CA VAL A 273 -1.32 -15.88 3.90
C VAL A 273 -0.12 -16.69 3.46
N SER A 274 1.07 -16.34 3.94
CA SER A 274 2.27 -17.14 3.69
C SER A 274 2.26 -18.38 4.57
N SER A 275 2.55 -19.54 3.95
CA SER A 275 2.61 -20.84 4.64
C SER A 275 4.04 -21.33 4.91
N ASN A 276 5.05 -20.76 4.24
CA ASN A 276 6.42 -21.17 4.47
C ASN A 276 6.95 -20.59 5.78
N GLY A 277 7.67 -21.44 6.52
CA GLY A 277 8.38 -21.02 7.70
C GLY A 277 9.46 -19.99 7.38
N LEU A 278 9.73 -19.11 8.33
CA LEU A 278 10.83 -18.17 8.26
C LEU A 278 12.05 -18.78 8.95
N ASP A 279 13.24 -18.54 8.40
CA ASP A 279 14.48 -19.03 8.96
C ASP A 279 14.62 -18.60 10.44
N PRO A 280 14.88 -19.54 11.39
CA PRO A 280 15.00 -19.24 12.80
C PRO A 280 16.08 -18.21 13.14
N GLU A 281 17.21 -18.19 12.41
CA GLU A 281 18.29 -17.21 12.64
C GLU A 281 17.85 -15.79 12.23
N ILE A 282 17.12 -15.70 11.14
CA ILE A 282 16.58 -14.42 10.68
C ILE A 282 15.48 -13.94 11.63
N LEU A 283 14.65 -14.85 12.13
CA LEU A 283 13.64 -14.52 13.14
C LEU A 283 14.22 -13.93 14.43
N LYS A 284 15.46 -14.32 14.80
CA LYS A 284 16.17 -13.72 15.94
C LYS A 284 16.43 -12.23 15.73
N VAL A 285 16.73 -11.81 14.48
CA VAL A 285 16.92 -10.38 14.14
C VAL A 285 15.60 -9.62 14.35
N TYR A 286 14.51 -10.09 13.73
CA TYR A 286 13.19 -9.48 13.89
C TYR A 286 12.74 -9.41 15.36
N LYS A 287 13.05 -10.44 16.14
CA LYS A 287 12.70 -10.49 17.57
C LYS A 287 13.43 -9.41 18.38
N LYS A 288 14.66 -9.04 17.99
CA LYS A 288 15.37 -7.89 18.61
C LYS A 288 14.60 -6.59 18.38
N ASP A 289 14.01 -6.44 17.19
CA ASP A 289 13.20 -5.30 16.82
C ASP A 289 11.73 -5.46 17.28
N ARG A 290 11.44 -6.43 18.17
CA ARG A 290 10.10 -6.71 18.73
C ARG A 290 9.05 -7.07 17.67
N GLN A 291 9.46 -7.43 16.48
CA GLN A 291 8.59 -7.92 15.42
C GLN A 291 8.46 -9.45 15.47
N GLN A 292 7.30 -9.96 15.08
CA GLN A 292 7.04 -11.39 15.05
C GLN A 292 6.20 -11.77 13.82
N PRO A 293 6.29 -13.03 13.34
CA PRO A 293 5.42 -13.50 12.29
C PRO A 293 3.94 -13.39 12.68
N VAL A 294 3.11 -12.93 11.76
CA VAL A 294 1.67 -12.86 11.99
C VAL A 294 1.10 -14.28 12.01
N LYS A 295 0.55 -14.68 13.15
CA LYS A 295 -0.06 -16.01 13.32
C LYS A 295 -1.48 -16.04 12.75
N VAL A 296 -1.82 -17.14 12.06
CA VAL A 296 -3.15 -17.35 11.50
C VAL A 296 -4.00 -18.17 12.46
N ASP A 297 -4.98 -17.54 13.07
CA ASP A 297 -5.94 -18.15 14.00
C ASP A 297 -7.29 -18.40 13.28
N ASN A 298 -7.33 -19.46 12.49
CA ASN A 298 -8.43 -19.79 11.58
C ASN A 298 -9.82 -19.74 12.24
N ASP A 299 -9.95 -20.29 13.44
CA ASP A 299 -11.26 -20.38 14.13
C ASP A 299 -11.82 -19.00 14.50
N LEU A 300 -10.95 -18.08 14.91
CA LEU A 300 -11.38 -16.70 15.19
C LEU A 300 -11.65 -15.95 13.89
N CYS A 301 -10.87 -16.14 12.85
CA CYS A 301 -11.15 -15.54 11.54
C CYS A 301 -12.54 -15.98 11.01
N LYS A 302 -12.87 -17.28 11.11
CA LYS A 302 -14.18 -17.80 10.69
C LYS A 302 -15.33 -17.29 11.54
N LYS A 303 -15.12 -17.01 12.84
CA LYS A 303 -16.14 -16.39 13.69
C LYS A 303 -16.46 -14.95 13.26
N ILE A 304 -15.45 -14.19 12.80
CA ILE A 304 -15.60 -12.81 12.36
C ILE A 304 -16.23 -12.75 10.96
N ALA A 305 -15.73 -13.57 10.03
CA ALA A 305 -16.18 -13.65 8.65
C ALA A 305 -16.40 -15.13 8.24
N PRO A 306 -17.61 -15.68 8.44
CA PRO A 306 -17.88 -17.11 8.19
C PRO A 306 -17.64 -17.56 6.74
N SER A 307 -17.82 -16.66 5.76
CA SER A 307 -17.63 -16.93 4.33
C SER A 307 -16.17 -16.76 3.87
N LEU A 308 -15.28 -16.25 4.72
CA LEU A 308 -13.88 -16.02 4.39
C LEU A 308 -13.15 -17.32 4.03
N LYS A 309 -12.47 -17.32 2.90
CA LYS A 309 -11.54 -18.39 2.49
C LYS A 309 -10.10 -17.96 2.75
N ILE A 310 -9.36 -18.72 3.56
CA ILE A 310 -7.94 -18.46 3.84
C ILE A 310 -7.10 -19.32 2.91
N ILE A 311 -6.34 -18.66 2.03
CA ILE A 311 -5.46 -19.28 1.03
C ILE A 311 -4.03 -19.28 1.56
N LYS A 312 -3.47 -20.46 1.73
CA LYS A 312 -2.10 -20.65 2.24
C LYS A 312 -1.17 -21.02 1.09
N LYS A 313 -0.16 -20.19 0.83
CA LYS A 313 0.85 -20.41 -0.22
C LYS A 313 2.25 -20.06 0.31
N PRO A 314 3.34 -20.64 -0.18
CA PRO A 314 4.71 -20.34 0.25
C PRO A 314 5.20 -19.04 -0.38
N LEU A 315 4.83 -17.90 0.22
CA LEU A 315 5.01 -16.57 -0.35
C LEU A 315 6.19 -15.77 0.22
N ALA A 316 6.73 -16.15 1.38
CA ALA A 316 7.79 -15.37 2.01
C ALA A 316 9.15 -15.67 1.37
N VAL A 317 9.88 -14.61 1.01
CA VAL A 317 11.26 -14.65 0.51
C VAL A 317 12.11 -13.70 1.34
N TYR A 318 13.31 -14.14 1.70
CA TYR A 318 14.27 -13.30 2.41
C TYR A 318 15.20 -12.59 1.44
N HIS A 319 15.20 -11.28 1.51
CA HIS A 319 16.11 -10.42 0.76
C HIS A 319 17.38 -10.16 1.58
N ILE A 320 18.47 -10.88 1.26
CA ILE A 320 19.73 -10.86 2.01
C ILE A 320 20.32 -9.46 2.11
N ARG A 321 20.28 -8.67 1.04
CA ARG A 321 20.84 -7.31 1.01
C ARG A 321 20.11 -6.31 1.90
N GLU A 322 18.80 -6.48 2.02
CA GLU A 322 17.92 -5.60 2.79
C GLU A 322 17.69 -6.10 4.21
N HIS A 323 18.08 -7.35 4.49
CA HIS A 323 17.78 -8.06 5.73
C HIS A 323 16.28 -8.12 6.05
N LEU A 324 15.43 -8.24 5.03
CA LEU A 324 13.97 -8.18 5.17
C LEU A 324 13.26 -9.35 4.49
N PHE A 325 12.17 -9.82 5.11
CA PHE A 325 11.19 -10.67 4.44
C PHE A 325 10.26 -9.84 3.57
N ARG A 326 10.03 -10.33 2.36
CA ARG A 326 9.08 -9.77 1.40
C ARG A 326 8.21 -10.89 0.84
N HIS A 327 7.05 -10.53 0.31
CA HIS A 327 6.29 -11.44 -0.53
C HIS A 327 7.00 -11.62 -1.88
N ASP A 328 7.08 -12.87 -2.34
CA ASP A 328 7.48 -13.20 -3.70
C ASP A 328 6.44 -12.63 -4.67
N SER A 329 6.85 -11.68 -5.49
CA SER A 329 5.96 -10.89 -6.36
C SER A 329 5.19 -11.78 -7.34
N GLU A 330 5.86 -12.75 -7.98
CA GLU A 330 5.24 -13.62 -8.98
C GLU A 330 4.27 -14.60 -8.33
N LYS A 331 4.69 -15.28 -7.26
CA LYS A 331 3.82 -16.23 -6.55
C LYS A 331 2.63 -15.56 -5.93
N LEU A 332 2.79 -14.34 -5.39
CA LEU A 332 1.70 -13.56 -4.83
C LEU A 332 0.67 -13.20 -5.90
N ALA A 333 1.13 -12.62 -7.02
CA ALA A 333 0.24 -12.25 -8.13
C ALA A 333 -0.48 -13.47 -8.70
N LYS A 334 0.23 -14.59 -8.92
CA LYS A 334 -0.37 -15.84 -9.40
C LYS A 334 -1.43 -16.35 -8.43
N SER A 335 -1.16 -16.30 -7.11
CA SER A 335 -2.12 -16.74 -6.10
C SER A 335 -3.41 -15.91 -6.09
N ILE A 336 -3.36 -14.66 -6.51
CA ILE A 336 -4.53 -13.76 -6.64
C ILE A 336 -5.28 -14.08 -7.94
N LEU A 337 -4.55 -14.14 -9.05
CA LEU A 337 -5.11 -14.31 -10.39
C LEU A 337 -5.79 -15.68 -10.60
N GLU A 338 -5.43 -16.68 -9.80
CA GLU A 338 -6.05 -18.02 -9.77
C GLU A 338 -7.35 -18.07 -8.95
N LEU A 339 -7.79 -16.97 -8.30
CA LEU A 339 -9.01 -16.91 -7.49
C LEU A 339 -10.26 -16.45 -8.26
N SER A 340 -10.11 -16.18 -9.51
CA SER A 340 -11.20 -15.73 -10.42
C SER A 340 -12.06 -16.87 -10.94
#